data_cba1d34aafe09061379544261f9ee6a3
#
_entry.id   cba1d34aafe09061379544261f9ee6a3
#
_cell.length_a   1.000
_cell.length_b   1.000
_cell.length_c   1.000
_cell.angle_alpha   90.00
_cell.angle_beta   90.00
_cell.angle_gamma   90.00
#
_symmetry.space_group_name_H-M   'P 1'
#
loop_
_entity.id
_entity.type
_entity.pdbx_description
1 polymer ?
#
loop_
_entity_poly.entity_id
_entity_poly.type
_entity_poly.pdbx_seq_one_letter_code
_entity_poly.pdbx_strand_id
1 'polypeptide(L)'
;AKALVMKMKEDIVKSHQDEEYNYLFNEVKYKENVMTTNTVKGSQFVKPKFEFPGACAGCGETPYLKLLTQLFGDRMIVANATGCSSIYGASAPSMPYSIPWANSLFEDNAEFGFGMKIADQAVKAEIVSLISRNITKVRNSEKDIYNAYCKEQNEVNARCLLDVIDDTKIEGLLKLKDFVAPKSVWMIGGDGWAYDIGYNGIDHVLANRENVNILVLDTEVYSNTGGQASKSTRTGAVAKFAAGGKETAKKNLARIAMSYPHVYVGTISLGANQMQAIKVMKEAEAYDGPSIIIAYAPCIAQGIIKGMKNSIQEERCATESGYFPLFHYNPENKEFKLDSKADFTKFDEFILGEDRYRSLKKINKNGDYLLGENREQAEMTYNYYKKLAEAEVE
;
A
#
# COMPACT_ATOMS: atom_id res chain seq x y z
N ALA A 1 29.23 -17.75 -11.45
CA ALA A 1 29.03 -18.55 -10.22
C ALA A 1 27.54 -18.60 -9.86
N LYS A 2 27.02 -19.79 -9.55
CA LYS A 2 25.66 -19.92 -9.07
C LYS A 2 25.60 -19.53 -7.58
N ALA A 3 24.89 -18.49 -7.24
CA ALA A 3 24.72 -18.05 -5.85
C ALA A 3 23.81 -19.00 -5.05
N LEU A 4 22.87 -19.67 -5.76
CA LEU A 4 21.96 -20.65 -5.17
C LEU A 4 22.13 -22.01 -5.82
N VAL A 5 22.22 -23.04 -5.01
CA VAL A 5 22.38 -24.43 -5.44
C VAL A 5 21.36 -25.30 -4.69
N MET A 6 20.63 -26.12 -5.43
CA MET A 6 19.74 -27.14 -4.83
C MET A 6 20.58 -28.27 -4.24
N LYS A 7 20.29 -28.64 -2.99
CA LYS A 7 20.86 -29.78 -2.29
C LYS A 7 19.76 -30.64 -1.67
N MET A 8 20.07 -31.90 -1.39
CA MET A 8 19.14 -32.75 -0.63
C MET A 8 19.00 -32.21 0.79
N LYS A 9 17.78 -32.24 1.32
CA LYS A 9 17.48 -31.76 2.68
C LYS A 9 18.32 -32.48 3.74
N GLU A 10 18.55 -33.77 3.55
CA GLU A 10 19.36 -34.61 4.45
C GLU A 10 20.81 -34.12 4.56
N ASP A 11 21.39 -33.59 3.48
CA ASP A 11 22.76 -33.04 3.51
C ASP A 11 22.82 -31.71 4.30
N ILE A 12 21.72 -30.94 4.27
CA ILE A 12 21.59 -29.68 5.01
C ILE A 12 21.48 -29.99 6.50
N VAL A 13 20.66 -30.97 6.90
CA VAL A 13 20.52 -31.41 8.29
C VAL A 13 21.85 -31.97 8.84
N LYS A 14 22.56 -32.81 8.07
CA LYS A 14 23.89 -33.32 8.45
C LYS A 14 24.95 -32.22 8.64
N SER A 15 24.79 -31.07 7.99
CA SER A 15 25.69 -29.93 8.14
C SER A 15 25.23 -28.90 9.19
N HIS A 16 24.19 -29.21 9.96
CA HIS A 16 23.59 -28.35 10.99
C HIS A 16 23.08 -27.00 10.51
N GLN A 17 22.85 -26.80 9.21
CA GLN A 17 22.36 -25.54 8.65
C GLN A 17 20.92 -25.23 9.02
N ASP A 18 20.12 -26.24 9.32
CA ASP A 18 18.76 -26.11 9.85
C ASP A 18 18.78 -25.57 11.30
N GLU A 19 19.75 -25.98 12.12
CA GLU A 19 19.93 -25.43 13.48
C GLU A 19 20.35 -23.96 13.42
N GLU A 20 21.31 -23.62 12.55
CA GLU A 20 21.74 -22.23 12.30
C GLU A 20 20.59 -21.36 11.80
N TYR A 21 19.78 -21.87 10.85
CA TYR A 21 18.59 -21.20 10.37
C TYR A 21 17.60 -20.94 11.51
N ASN A 22 17.27 -21.96 12.30
CA ASN A 22 16.33 -21.84 13.41
C ASN A 22 16.84 -20.84 14.47
N TYR A 23 18.14 -20.84 14.78
CA TYR A 23 18.76 -19.87 15.68
C TYR A 23 18.58 -18.45 15.16
N LEU A 24 18.92 -18.20 13.88
CA LEU A 24 18.79 -16.87 13.26
C LEU A 24 17.35 -16.35 13.23
N PHE A 25 16.39 -17.21 12.92
CA PHE A 25 14.99 -16.79 12.76
C PHE A 25 14.17 -16.77 14.05
N ASN A 26 14.49 -17.61 15.03
CA ASN A 26 13.68 -17.75 16.25
C ASN A 26 14.34 -17.11 17.47
N GLU A 27 15.68 -17.14 17.57
CA GLU A 27 16.40 -16.69 18.77
C GLU A 27 16.98 -15.28 18.62
N VAL A 28 17.41 -14.90 17.41
CA VAL A 28 17.96 -13.57 17.16
C VAL A 28 16.84 -12.56 17.03
N LYS A 29 16.70 -11.68 18.02
CA LYS A 29 15.67 -10.64 18.05
C LYS A 29 15.98 -9.49 17.09
N TYR A 30 14.95 -8.97 16.45
CA TYR A 30 15.03 -7.74 15.67
C TYR A 30 15.37 -6.54 16.59
N LYS A 31 16.05 -5.54 16.01
CA LYS A 31 16.52 -4.35 16.73
C LYS A 31 15.53 -3.18 16.64
N GLU A 32 14.25 -3.44 16.87
CA GLU A 32 13.14 -2.51 16.58
C GLU A 32 13.23 -1.17 17.33
N ASN A 33 13.84 -1.17 18.52
CA ASN A 33 13.94 0.03 19.38
C ASN A 33 15.22 0.84 19.20
N VAL A 34 16.06 0.52 18.19
CA VAL A 34 17.36 1.21 17.99
C VAL A 34 17.18 2.58 17.35
N MET A 35 16.21 2.72 16.45
CA MET A 35 15.92 3.98 15.75
C MET A 35 14.42 4.13 15.53
N THR A 36 13.97 5.40 15.43
CA THR A 36 12.58 5.68 15.08
C THR A 36 12.26 5.24 13.65
N THR A 37 11.08 4.65 13.48
CA THR A 37 10.55 4.23 12.17
C THR A 37 10.18 5.40 11.25
N ASN A 38 10.33 6.65 11.72
CA ASN A 38 10.14 7.85 10.90
C ASN A 38 11.29 8.07 9.89
N THR A 39 12.36 7.29 9.98
CA THR A 39 13.49 7.36 9.05
C THR A 39 13.58 6.11 8.20
N VAL A 40 14.15 6.24 7.00
CA VAL A 40 14.39 5.10 6.10
C VAL A 40 15.18 4.00 6.80
N LYS A 41 16.29 4.36 7.45
CA LYS A 41 17.13 3.39 8.17
C LYS A 41 16.37 2.75 9.35
N GLY A 42 15.65 3.54 10.13
CA GLY A 42 14.92 3.06 11.30
C GLY A 42 13.79 2.10 10.95
N SER A 43 13.04 2.35 9.87
CA SER A 43 11.99 1.45 9.40
C SER A 43 12.52 0.05 9.05
N GLN A 44 13.78 -0.06 8.61
CA GLN A 44 14.39 -1.33 8.20
C GLN A 44 14.92 -2.17 9.37
N PHE A 45 14.93 -1.65 10.61
CA PHE A 45 15.20 -2.46 11.81
C PHE A 45 13.98 -3.23 12.32
N VAL A 46 12.79 -2.85 11.87
CA VAL A 46 11.54 -3.55 12.22
C VAL A 46 11.42 -4.82 11.37
N LYS A 47 10.96 -5.90 12.00
CA LYS A 47 10.71 -7.16 11.30
C LYS A 47 9.64 -6.95 10.21
N PRO A 48 9.97 -7.19 8.93
CA PRO A 48 8.93 -7.21 7.91
C PRO A 48 8.01 -8.41 8.12
N LYS A 49 6.71 -8.21 7.94
CA LYS A 49 5.70 -9.28 7.99
C LYS A 49 5.25 -9.70 6.60
N PHE A 50 5.90 -9.17 5.58
CA PHE A 50 5.78 -9.54 4.18
C PHE A 50 7.19 -9.78 3.63
N GLU A 51 7.62 -11.05 3.62
CA GLU A 51 8.95 -11.49 3.22
C GLU A 51 8.88 -12.56 2.14
N PHE A 52 9.90 -12.61 1.29
CA PHE A 52 10.08 -13.64 0.26
C PHE A 52 8.86 -13.84 -0.66
N PRO A 53 8.26 -12.77 -1.20
CA PRO A 53 7.11 -12.89 -2.08
C PRO A 53 7.49 -13.65 -3.36
N GLY A 54 6.57 -14.48 -3.88
CA GLY A 54 6.71 -15.17 -5.14
C GLY A 54 6.44 -14.27 -6.35
N ALA A 55 6.95 -13.03 -6.34
CA ALA A 55 6.76 -12.03 -7.39
C ALA A 55 7.85 -12.11 -8.47
N CYS A 56 7.67 -11.35 -9.56
CA CYS A 56 8.69 -11.17 -10.59
C CYS A 56 9.97 -10.57 -9.99
N ALA A 57 11.14 -10.96 -10.51
CA ALA A 57 12.39 -10.34 -10.11
C ALA A 57 12.37 -8.82 -10.44
N GLY A 58 12.60 -7.98 -9.43
CA GLY A 58 12.54 -6.53 -9.58
C GLY A 58 11.12 -5.94 -9.62
N CYS A 59 10.09 -6.69 -9.19
CA CYS A 59 8.72 -6.20 -9.08
C CYS A 59 8.68 -4.91 -8.24
N GLY A 60 8.05 -3.86 -8.77
CA GLY A 60 7.92 -2.57 -8.09
C GLY A 60 6.85 -2.54 -6.99
N GLU A 61 5.96 -3.54 -6.92
CA GLU A 61 4.88 -3.56 -5.93
C GLU A 61 5.36 -4.01 -4.55
N THR A 62 6.17 -5.08 -4.48
CA THR A 62 6.52 -5.76 -3.23
C THR A 62 7.31 -4.90 -2.23
N PRO A 63 8.18 -3.94 -2.63
CA PRO A 63 8.84 -3.04 -1.68
C PRO A 63 7.87 -2.17 -0.87
N TYR A 64 6.75 -1.73 -1.46
CA TYR A 64 5.72 -0.96 -0.76
C TYR A 64 5.05 -1.81 0.32
N LEU A 65 4.70 -3.06 0.01
CA LEU A 65 4.07 -3.96 0.96
C LEU A 65 5.01 -4.32 2.12
N LYS A 66 6.28 -4.59 1.80
CA LYS A 66 7.28 -4.83 2.84
C LYS A 66 7.38 -3.65 3.80
N LEU A 67 7.55 -2.43 3.28
CA LEU A 67 7.61 -1.21 4.09
C LEU A 67 6.33 -1.02 4.91
N LEU A 68 5.16 -1.17 4.30
CA LEU A 68 3.87 -1.03 4.96
C LEU A 68 3.76 -1.97 6.18
N THR A 69 4.18 -3.23 6.02
CA THR A 69 4.16 -4.20 7.13
C THR A 69 5.21 -3.90 8.21
N GLN A 70 6.32 -3.24 7.87
CA GLN A 70 7.30 -2.79 8.86
C GLN A 70 6.79 -1.59 9.67
N LEU A 71 5.93 -0.75 9.08
CA LEU A 71 5.36 0.40 9.76
C LEU A 71 4.16 0.03 10.63
N PHE A 72 3.29 -0.87 10.17
CA PHE A 72 1.96 -1.09 10.77
C PHE A 72 1.60 -2.56 11.01
N GLY A 73 2.46 -3.51 10.64
CA GLY A 73 2.13 -4.93 10.55
C GLY A 73 1.53 -5.56 11.81
N ASP A 74 1.81 -5.04 13.01
CA ASP A 74 1.25 -5.55 14.27
C ASP A 74 -0.25 -5.33 14.41
N ARG A 75 -0.79 -4.34 13.73
CA ARG A 75 -2.21 -3.95 13.81
C ARG A 75 -2.94 -3.95 12.48
N MET A 76 -2.26 -4.36 11.39
CA MET A 76 -2.87 -4.40 10.06
C MET A 76 -3.88 -5.51 9.91
N ILE A 77 -4.95 -5.19 9.17
CA ILE A 77 -5.83 -6.14 8.50
C ILE A 77 -5.82 -5.78 7.02
N VAL A 78 -5.53 -6.73 6.15
CA VAL A 78 -5.42 -6.50 4.71
C VAL A 78 -6.59 -7.12 3.97
N ALA A 79 -7.34 -6.30 3.25
CA ALA A 79 -8.26 -6.71 2.19
C ALA A 79 -7.55 -6.53 0.84
N ASN A 80 -7.21 -7.62 0.18
CA ASN A 80 -6.42 -7.59 -1.05
C ASN A 80 -7.26 -7.93 -2.28
N ALA A 81 -7.20 -7.06 -3.29
CA ALA A 81 -7.89 -7.31 -4.56
C ALA A 81 -7.20 -8.39 -5.37
N THR A 82 -7.98 -9.20 -6.08
CA THR A 82 -7.45 -10.19 -7.04
C THR A 82 -6.54 -9.49 -8.07
N GLY A 83 -5.34 -10.03 -8.27
CA GLY A 83 -4.33 -9.48 -9.16
C GLY A 83 -2.95 -10.06 -8.84
N CYS A 84 -1.86 -9.37 -9.18
CA CYS A 84 -0.50 -9.79 -8.82
C CYS A 84 -0.35 -9.96 -7.31
N SER A 85 -0.87 -9.03 -6.53
CA SER A 85 -0.78 -9.06 -5.05
C SER A 85 -1.49 -10.27 -4.44
N SER A 86 -2.57 -10.78 -5.04
CA SER A 86 -3.21 -12.03 -4.58
C SER A 86 -2.37 -13.28 -4.90
N ILE A 87 -1.60 -13.23 -5.98
CA ILE A 87 -0.75 -14.36 -6.39
C ILE A 87 0.50 -14.45 -5.52
N TYR A 88 1.29 -13.36 -5.41
CA TYR A 88 2.49 -13.37 -4.58
C TYR A 88 2.19 -13.26 -3.08
N GLY A 89 1.01 -12.77 -2.70
CA GLY A 89 0.52 -12.76 -1.33
C GLY A 89 0.09 -14.13 -0.83
N ALA A 90 -0.16 -15.07 -1.74
CA ALA A 90 -0.65 -16.42 -1.47
C ALA A 90 -2.02 -16.44 -0.78
N SER A 91 -2.47 -17.62 -0.32
CA SER A 91 -3.73 -17.80 0.40
C SER A 91 -3.54 -18.80 1.55
N ALA A 92 -4.42 -18.73 2.53
CA ALA A 92 -4.42 -19.72 3.61
C ALA A 92 -4.72 -21.11 3.06
N PRO A 93 -4.05 -22.19 3.52
CA PRO A 93 -3.06 -22.23 4.59
C PRO A 93 -1.61 -22.00 4.14
N SER A 94 -1.37 -21.75 2.87
CA SER A 94 -0.02 -21.62 2.29
C SER A 94 0.58 -20.21 2.44
N MET A 95 -0.17 -19.28 3.03
CA MET A 95 0.32 -17.92 3.27
C MET A 95 1.47 -17.92 4.27
N PRO A 96 2.66 -17.40 3.88
CA PRO A 96 3.82 -17.36 4.78
C PRO A 96 3.80 -16.17 5.74
N TYR A 97 2.79 -15.29 5.66
CA TYR A 97 2.73 -14.04 6.40
C TYR A 97 1.91 -14.17 7.69
N SER A 98 2.32 -13.45 8.73
CA SER A 98 1.67 -13.45 10.03
C SER A 98 0.57 -12.40 10.20
N ILE A 99 0.38 -11.52 9.21
CA ILE A 99 -0.70 -10.52 9.23
C ILE A 99 -2.00 -11.11 8.69
N PRO A 100 -3.16 -10.69 9.19
CA PRO A 100 -4.45 -11.01 8.58
C PRO A 100 -4.52 -10.46 7.16
N TRP A 101 -4.49 -11.37 6.17
CA TRP A 101 -4.49 -11.05 4.75
C TRP A 101 -5.58 -11.87 4.07
N ALA A 102 -6.63 -11.20 3.62
CA ALA A 102 -7.73 -11.84 2.94
C ALA A 102 -7.85 -11.34 1.51
N ASN A 103 -7.86 -12.27 0.56
CA ASN A 103 -8.12 -11.96 -0.84
C ASN A 103 -9.63 -11.92 -1.10
N SER A 104 -10.09 -10.93 -1.82
CA SER A 104 -11.46 -10.81 -2.31
C SER A 104 -11.50 -10.79 -3.83
N LEU A 105 -12.71 -10.76 -4.39
CA LEU A 105 -12.88 -10.58 -5.81
C LEU A 105 -12.39 -9.21 -6.25
N PHE A 106 -12.14 -9.10 -7.52
CA PHE A 106 -11.53 -7.94 -8.16
C PHE A 106 -12.43 -6.70 -8.08
N GLU A 107 -13.74 -6.91 -8.18
CA GLU A 107 -14.75 -5.86 -8.18
C GLU A 107 -15.19 -5.38 -6.79
N ASP A 108 -15.10 -6.23 -5.76
CA ASP A 108 -15.72 -5.98 -4.45
C ASP A 108 -14.75 -5.71 -3.30
N ASN A 109 -13.45 -5.59 -3.60
CA ASN A 109 -12.41 -5.52 -2.56
C ASN A 109 -12.55 -4.31 -1.63
N ALA A 110 -12.98 -3.18 -2.16
CA ALA A 110 -13.13 -1.97 -1.34
C ALA A 110 -14.28 -2.15 -0.34
N GLU A 111 -15.42 -2.67 -0.79
CA GLU A 111 -16.58 -2.97 0.07
C GLU A 111 -16.27 -4.08 1.07
N PHE A 112 -15.50 -5.10 0.66
CA PHE A 112 -15.04 -6.16 1.54
C PHE A 112 -14.17 -5.61 2.68
N GLY A 113 -13.18 -4.75 2.37
CA GLY A 113 -12.35 -4.09 3.36
C GLY A 113 -13.13 -3.13 4.26
N PHE A 114 -14.11 -2.42 3.69
CA PHE A 114 -15.04 -1.59 4.46
C PHE A 114 -15.86 -2.43 5.44
N GLY A 115 -16.36 -3.59 5.01
CA GLY A 115 -17.04 -4.55 5.86
C GLY A 115 -16.17 -5.06 7.01
N MET A 116 -14.86 -5.29 6.77
CA MET A 116 -13.91 -5.65 7.84
C MET A 116 -13.78 -4.53 8.89
N LYS A 117 -13.77 -3.26 8.47
CA LYS A 117 -13.74 -2.12 9.40
C LYS A 117 -14.99 -2.07 10.26
N ILE A 118 -16.17 -2.20 9.66
CA ILE A 118 -17.43 -2.20 10.38
C ILE A 118 -17.52 -3.39 11.36
N ALA A 119 -17.01 -4.57 10.96
CA ALA A 119 -16.94 -5.74 11.84
C ALA A 119 -16.02 -5.51 13.04
N ASP A 120 -14.83 -4.90 12.84
CA ASP A 120 -13.91 -4.55 13.95
C ASP A 120 -14.59 -3.58 14.94
N GLN A 121 -15.29 -2.58 14.44
CA GLN A 121 -16.05 -1.64 15.27
C GLN A 121 -17.18 -2.33 16.06
N ALA A 122 -17.90 -3.25 15.43
CA ALA A 122 -18.98 -4.01 16.10
C ALA A 122 -18.42 -4.88 17.23
N VAL A 123 -17.30 -5.56 17.00
CA VAL A 123 -16.63 -6.37 18.03
C VAL A 123 -16.12 -5.49 19.18
N LYS A 124 -15.56 -4.33 18.90
CA LYS A 124 -15.15 -3.37 19.95
C LYS A 124 -16.33 -2.86 20.77
N ALA A 125 -17.45 -2.58 20.12
CA ALA A 125 -18.68 -2.21 20.83
C ALA A 125 -19.19 -3.35 21.74
N GLU A 126 -19.05 -4.61 21.30
CA GLU A 126 -19.36 -5.78 22.13
C GLU A 126 -18.43 -5.87 23.35
N ILE A 127 -17.10 -5.69 23.15
CA ILE A 127 -16.13 -5.65 24.25
C ILE A 127 -16.52 -4.59 25.29
N VAL A 128 -16.79 -3.37 24.86
CA VAL A 128 -17.23 -2.27 25.74
C VAL A 128 -18.53 -2.62 26.48
N SER A 129 -19.49 -3.22 25.78
CA SER A 129 -20.76 -3.68 26.38
C SER A 129 -20.55 -4.77 27.43
N LEU A 130 -19.69 -5.78 27.14
CA LEU A 130 -19.35 -6.85 28.09
C LEU A 130 -18.68 -6.31 29.35
N ILE A 131 -17.73 -5.40 29.20
CA ILE A 131 -17.05 -4.75 30.32
C ILE A 131 -18.05 -3.95 31.15
N SER A 132 -18.83 -3.08 30.53
CA SER A 132 -19.78 -2.19 31.22
C SER A 132 -20.81 -2.95 32.04
N ARG A 133 -21.36 -4.05 31.49
CA ARG A 133 -22.34 -4.91 32.20
C ARG A 133 -21.74 -5.72 33.35
N ASN A 134 -20.43 -5.95 33.32
CA ASN A 134 -19.75 -6.83 34.28
C ASN A 134 -18.67 -6.12 35.10
N ILE A 135 -18.65 -4.80 35.13
CA ILE A 135 -17.61 -4.00 35.81
C ILE A 135 -17.51 -4.31 37.32
N THR A 136 -18.59 -4.79 37.92
CA THR A 136 -18.61 -5.23 39.32
C THR A 136 -17.81 -6.51 39.57
N LYS A 137 -17.59 -7.33 38.55
CA LYS A 137 -16.76 -8.56 38.64
C LYS A 137 -15.27 -8.27 38.51
N VAL A 138 -14.90 -7.07 38.10
CA VAL A 138 -13.51 -6.63 37.95
C VAL A 138 -12.92 -6.28 39.34
N ARG A 139 -11.67 -6.63 39.58
CA ARG A 139 -10.93 -6.24 40.81
C ARG A 139 -10.93 -4.70 40.93
N ASN A 140 -11.10 -4.20 42.17
CA ASN A 140 -11.15 -2.75 42.39
C ASN A 140 -9.87 -2.04 41.90
N SER A 141 -8.71 -2.67 41.99
CA SER A 141 -7.41 -2.17 41.52
C SER A 141 -7.31 -2.02 40.00
N GLU A 142 -8.18 -2.68 39.24
CA GLU A 142 -8.15 -2.74 37.77
C GLU A 142 -9.31 -1.98 37.10
N LYS A 143 -10.32 -1.58 37.88
CA LYS A 143 -11.51 -0.91 37.34
C LYS A 143 -11.22 0.32 36.50
N ASP A 144 -10.22 1.09 36.90
CA ASP A 144 -9.84 2.30 36.15
C ASP A 144 -9.30 1.97 34.76
N ILE A 145 -8.58 0.84 34.61
CA ILE A 145 -8.06 0.35 33.33
C ILE A 145 -9.24 -0.01 32.42
N TYR A 146 -10.18 -0.82 32.91
CA TYR A 146 -11.35 -1.23 32.13
C TYR A 146 -12.23 -0.03 31.76
N ASN A 147 -12.45 0.93 32.67
CA ASN A 147 -13.21 2.14 32.42
C ASN A 147 -12.53 3.06 31.41
N ALA A 148 -11.18 3.20 31.48
CA ALA A 148 -10.42 3.98 30.52
C ALA A 148 -10.56 3.41 29.10
N TYR A 149 -10.48 2.09 28.94
CA TYR A 149 -10.71 1.42 27.66
C TYR A 149 -12.15 1.63 27.15
N CYS A 150 -13.15 1.51 28.01
CA CYS A 150 -14.54 1.78 27.63
C CYS A 150 -14.75 3.21 27.14
N LYS A 151 -14.03 4.17 27.71
CA LYS A 151 -14.11 5.57 27.32
C LYS A 151 -13.42 5.84 25.99
N GLU A 152 -12.26 5.21 25.77
CA GLU A 152 -11.45 5.42 24.56
C GLU A 152 -10.62 4.18 24.25
N GLN A 153 -10.84 3.57 23.08
CA GLN A 153 -10.17 2.36 22.59
C GLN A 153 -8.86 2.70 21.86
N ASN A 154 -8.03 3.59 22.43
CA ASN A 154 -6.71 3.92 21.89
C ASN A 154 -5.65 2.85 22.23
N GLU A 155 -4.46 2.98 21.65
CA GLU A 155 -3.36 2.01 21.82
C GLU A 155 -2.90 1.88 23.27
N VAL A 156 -2.86 2.98 24.03
CA VAL A 156 -2.43 3.00 25.44
C VAL A 156 -3.42 2.24 26.30
N ASN A 157 -4.70 2.57 26.21
CA ASN A 157 -5.75 1.91 26.98
C ASN A 157 -5.90 0.43 26.62
N ALA A 158 -5.75 0.10 25.32
CA ALA A 158 -5.77 -1.28 24.85
C ALA A 158 -4.62 -2.09 25.44
N ARG A 159 -3.40 -1.54 25.47
CA ARG A 159 -2.23 -2.20 26.07
C ARG A 159 -2.46 -2.44 27.56
N CYS A 160 -2.88 -1.42 28.31
CA CYS A 160 -3.19 -1.58 29.74
C CYS A 160 -4.26 -2.66 29.99
N LEU A 161 -5.30 -2.72 29.14
CA LEU A 161 -6.31 -3.76 29.26
C LEU A 161 -5.75 -5.15 28.95
N LEU A 162 -4.92 -5.28 27.92
CA LEU A 162 -4.28 -6.56 27.55
C LEU A 162 -3.36 -7.11 28.65
N ASP A 163 -2.72 -6.23 29.45
CA ASP A 163 -1.85 -6.64 30.55
C ASP A 163 -2.62 -7.31 31.71
N VAL A 164 -3.93 -7.05 31.84
CA VAL A 164 -4.78 -7.56 32.93
C VAL A 164 -5.91 -8.48 32.46
N ILE A 165 -6.16 -8.60 31.16
CA ILE A 165 -7.33 -9.30 30.61
C ILE A 165 -7.30 -10.81 30.85
N ASP A 166 -6.11 -11.41 30.96
CA ASP A 166 -5.95 -12.86 31.14
C ASP A 166 -6.51 -13.36 32.47
N ASP A 167 -6.56 -12.49 33.49
CA ASP A 167 -7.12 -12.78 34.82
C ASP A 167 -8.61 -12.37 34.91
N THR A 168 -9.24 -11.97 33.83
CA THR A 168 -10.62 -11.47 33.85
C THR A 168 -11.63 -12.53 34.24
N LYS A 169 -12.62 -12.12 35.04
CA LYS A 169 -13.81 -12.94 35.36
C LYS A 169 -15.02 -12.62 34.47
N ILE A 170 -14.81 -11.79 33.46
CA ILE A 170 -15.87 -11.44 32.49
C ILE A 170 -15.93 -12.55 31.44
N GLU A 171 -17.02 -13.32 31.51
CA GLU A 171 -17.25 -14.40 30.55
C GLU A 171 -17.33 -13.87 29.12
N GLY A 172 -16.66 -14.52 28.20
CA GLY A 172 -16.61 -14.15 26.77
C GLY A 172 -15.53 -13.12 26.42
N LEU A 173 -15.03 -12.32 27.36
CA LEU A 173 -14.07 -11.26 27.06
C LEU A 173 -12.73 -11.80 26.54
N LEU A 174 -12.24 -12.90 27.09
CA LEU A 174 -11.01 -13.55 26.61
C LEU A 174 -11.08 -14.01 25.15
N LYS A 175 -12.26 -14.40 24.67
CA LYS A 175 -12.46 -14.79 23.26
C LYS A 175 -12.29 -13.61 22.30
N LEU A 176 -12.42 -12.39 22.80
CA LEU A 176 -12.31 -11.16 22.03
C LEU A 176 -10.98 -10.44 22.24
N LYS A 177 -10.04 -11.07 22.96
CA LYS A 177 -8.72 -10.48 23.31
C LYS A 177 -7.97 -9.92 22.09
N ASP A 178 -7.98 -10.62 20.96
CA ASP A 178 -7.28 -10.24 19.75
C ASP A 178 -7.86 -8.97 19.06
N PHE A 179 -9.06 -8.56 19.46
CA PHE A 179 -9.76 -7.36 18.96
C PHE A 179 -9.62 -6.17 19.92
N VAL A 180 -9.02 -6.30 21.07
CA VAL A 180 -8.83 -5.19 22.03
C VAL A 180 -7.95 -4.10 21.43
N ALA A 181 -6.85 -4.46 20.79
CA ALA A 181 -5.95 -3.51 20.15
C ALA A 181 -6.60 -2.83 18.92
N PRO A 182 -6.37 -1.52 18.72
CA PRO A 182 -6.82 -0.83 17.51
C PRO A 182 -6.27 -1.53 16.26
N LYS A 183 -7.11 -1.73 15.26
CA LYS A 183 -6.73 -2.31 13.98
C LYS A 183 -6.67 -1.23 12.89
N SER A 184 -5.71 -1.37 11.99
CA SER A 184 -5.55 -0.54 10.80
C SER A 184 -5.96 -1.36 9.58
N VAL A 185 -7.06 -0.99 8.94
CA VAL A 185 -7.60 -1.71 7.77
C VAL A 185 -7.01 -1.12 6.50
N TRP A 186 -6.39 -1.97 5.69
CA TRP A 186 -5.78 -1.61 4.42
C TRP A 186 -6.42 -2.40 3.26
N MET A 187 -6.97 -1.67 2.31
CA MET A 187 -7.45 -2.21 1.04
C MET A 187 -6.35 -2.05 0.01
N ILE A 188 -5.87 -3.15 -0.55
CA ILE A 188 -4.69 -3.16 -1.42
C ILE A 188 -5.03 -3.79 -2.76
N GLY A 189 -4.59 -3.19 -3.85
CA GLY A 189 -4.76 -3.76 -5.19
C GLY A 189 -4.07 -2.96 -6.28
N GLY A 190 -4.06 -3.51 -7.49
CA GLY A 190 -3.47 -2.89 -8.68
C GLY A 190 -4.37 -1.84 -9.34
N ASP A 191 -3.84 -1.24 -10.39
CA ASP A 191 -4.55 -0.21 -11.15
C ASP A 191 -5.81 -0.72 -11.86
N GLY A 192 -5.84 -1.96 -12.33
CA GLY A 192 -7.05 -2.54 -12.92
C GLY A 192 -8.21 -2.60 -11.94
N TRP A 193 -7.96 -2.87 -10.67
CA TRP A 193 -8.95 -2.74 -9.61
C TRP A 193 -9.34 -1.27 -9.40
N ALA A 194 -8.37 -0.42 -9.10
CA ALA A 194 -8.64 0.92 -8.60
C ALA A 194 -9.16 1.89 -9.67
N TYR A 195 -8.73 1.76 -10.92
CA TYR A 195 -9.10 2.68 -11.99
C TYR A 195 -10.29 2.18 -12.82
N ASP A 196 -10.55 0.90 -12.83
CA ASP A 196 -11.54 0.25 -13.67
C ASP A 196 -12.64 -0.46 -12.88
N ILE A 197 -12.53 -1.77 -12.72
CA ILE A 197 -13.65 -2.60 -12.28
C ILE A 197 -14.06 -2.39 -10.83
N GLY A 198 -13.11 -2.15 -9.91
CA GLY A 198 -13.36 -1.91 -8.49
C GLY A 198 -13.52 -0.43 -8.12
N TYR A 199 -13.49 0.50 -9.11
CA TYR A 199 -13.57 1.93 -8.84
C TYR A 199 -14.87 2.33 -8.14
N ASN A 200 -15.98 1.70 -8.46
CA ASN A 200 -17.27 2.00 -7.84
C ASN A 200 -17.25 1.77 -6.31
N GLY A 201 -16.66 0.65 -5.89
CA GLY A 201 -16.47 0.37 -4.46
C GLY A 201 -15.52 1.34 -3.77
N ILE A 202 -14.43 1.71 -4.44
CA ILE A 202 -13.51 2.73 -3.93
C ILE A 202 -14.23 4.07 -3.76
N ASP A 203 -14.99 4.51 -4.74
CA ASP A 203 -15.77 5.75 -4.69
C ASP A 203 -16.75 5.73 -3.49
N HIS A 204 -17.47 4.61 -3.31
CA HIS A 204 -18.37 4.42 -2.18
C HIS A 204 -17.64 4.52 -0.83
N VAL A 205 -16.48 3.89 -0.70
CA VAL A 205 -15.67 3.91 0.53
C VAL A 205 -15.16 5.32 0.82
N LEU A 206 -14.65 6.03 -0.18
CA LEU A 206 -14.17 7.40 -0.04
C LEU A 206 -15.28 8.39 0.31
N ALA A 207 -16.51 8.15 -0.17
CA ALA A 207 -17.67 8.97 0.17
C ALA A 207 -18.08 8.86 1.64
N ASN A 208 -17.72 7.78 2.33
CA ASN A 208 -17.92 7.58 3.74
C ASN A 208 -16.78 8.19 4.56
N ARG A 209 -16.96 8.35 5.87
CA ARG A 209 -15.94 8.94 6.76
C ARG A 209 -15.27 7.92 7.66
N GLU A 210 -15.30 6.65 7.27
CA GLU A 210 -14.66 5.61 8.05
C GLU A 210 -13.14 5.66 7.92
N ASN A 211 -12.45 5.45 9.03
CA ASN A 211 -10.99 5.39 9.08
C ASN A 211 -10.51 4.08 8.45
N VAL A 212 -10.21 4.16 7.16
CA VAL A 212 -9.70 3.06 6.32
C VAL A 212 -8.63 3.58 5.36
N ASN A 213 -7.73 2.70 4.97
CA ASN A 213 -6.61 3.07 4.11
C ASN A 213 -6.68 2.28 2.80
N ILE A 214 -6.49 2.96 1.68
CA ILE A 214 -6.45 2.37 0.35
C ILE A 214 -5.04 2.55 -0.21
N LEU A 215 -4.39 1.44 -0.60
CA LEU A 215 -3.10 1.46 -1.30
C LEU A 215 -3.28 0.92 -2.72
N VAL A 216 -3.10 1.78 -3.70
CA VAL A 216 -3.13 1.43 -5.12
C VAL A 216 -1.70 1.21 -5.62
N LEU A 217 -1.41 -0.01 -6.04
CA LEU A 217 -0.14 -0.39 -6.67
C LEU A 217 -0.26 -0.15 -8.18
N ASP A 218 0.14 1.05 -8.61
CA ASP A 218 -0.12 1.55 -9.96
C ASP A 218 0.98 1.11 -10.94
N THR A 219 0.76 -0.03 -11.60
CA THR A 219 1.64 -0.54 -12.65
C THR A 219 1.27 -0.05 -14.05
N GLU A 220 0.18 0.70 -14.16
CA GLU A 220 -0.35 1.27 -15.40
C GLU A 220 -0.77 0.23 -16.45
N VAL A 221 -0.97 -1.02 -16.04
CA VAL A 221 -1.50 -2.13 -16.86
C VAL A 221 -2.15 -3.19 -15.98
N TYR A 222 -3.05 -3.98 -16.55
CA TYR A 222 -3.50 -5.25 -15.92
C TYR A 222 -2.32 -6.25 -15.94
N SER A 223 -1.47 -6.21 -14.93
CA SER A 223 -0.20 -6.95 -14.90
C SER A 223 -0.40 -8.45 -14.83
N ASN A 224 -1.22 -8.92 -13.90
CA ASN A 224 -1.41 -10.34 -13.61
C ASN A 224 -2.04 -11.11 -14.78
N THR A 225 -2.95 -10.49 -15.50
CA THR A 225 -3.65 -11.11 -16.63
C THR A 225 -2.84 -11.03 -17.94
N GLY A 226 -1.70 -10.35 -17.93
CA GLY A 226 -0.72 -10.36 -19.01
C GLY A 226 -0.61 -9.07 -19.82
N GLY A 227 -0.84 -7.90 -19.21
CA GLY A 227 -0.49 -6.60 -19.78
C GLY A 227 -1.57 -5.96 -20.65
N GLN A 228 -2.84 -6.07 -20.26
CA GLN A 228 -3.93 -5.34 -20.91
C GLN A 228 -3.91 -3.87 -20.48
N ALA A 229 -4.35 -2.98 -21.37
CA ALA A 229 -4.53 -1.58 -21.04
C ALA A 229 -5.63 -1.38 -19.99
N SER A 230 -5.32 -0.58 -18.95
CA SER A 230 -6.27 -0.07 -17.96
C SER A 230 -6.59 1.40 -18.20
N LYS A 231 -7.48 2.00 -17.41
CA LYS A 231 -7.66 3.46 -17.40
C LYS A 231 -6.47 4.20 -16.77
N SER A 232 -5.58 3.49 -16.10
CA SER A 232 -4.30 4.02 -15.64
C SER A 232 -3.22 4.06 -16.73
N THR A 233 -3.33 3.24 -17.77
CA THR A 233 -2.40 3.23 -18.89
C THR A 233 -2.42 4.60 -19.59
N ARG A 234 -1.23 5.16 -19.86
CA ARG A 234 -1.11 6.49 -20.47
C ARG A 234 -1.22 6.43 -21.98
N THR A 235 -1.50 7.60 -22.58
CA THR A 235 -1.52 7.80 -24.03
C THR A 235 -0.21 7.35 -24.67
N GLY A 236 -0.29 6.64 -25.78
CA GLY A 236 0.84 6.11 -26.53
C GLY A 236 1.42 4.80 -26.00
N ALA A 237 1.06 4.36 -24.80
CA ALA A 237 1.53 3.07 -24.30
C ALA A 237 0.93 1.90 -25.08
N VAL A 238 1.77 1.06 -25.64
CA VAL A 238 1.39 -0.20 -26.29
C VAL A 238 1.08 -1.25 -25.23
N ALA A 239 -0.09 -1.82 -25.29
CA ALA A 239 -0.56 -2.86 -24.39
C ALA A 239 -1.53 -3.79 -25.12
N LYS A 240 -1.90 -4.93 -24.52
CA LYS A 240 -3.02 -5.72 -25.03
C LYS A 240 -4.29 -4.86 -24.99
N PHE A 241 -5.13 -4.97 -26.01
CA PHE A 241 -6.28 -4.12 -26.33
C PHE A 241 -5.94 -2.67 -26.69
N ALA A 242 -4.66 -2.32 -26.76
CA ALA A 242 -4.13 -1.06 -27.26
C ALA A 242 -2.86 -1.32 -28.08
N ALA A 243 -2.93 -2.23 -29.06
CA ALA A 243 -1.78 -2.67 -29.86
C ALA A 243 -1.16 -1.53 -30.70
N GLY A 244 -1.95 -0.51 -31.09
CA GLY A 244 -1.50 0.70 -31.78
C GLY A 244 -1.11 1.85 -30.86
N GLY A 245 -0.99 1.60 -29.55
CA GLY A 245 -0.85 2.63 -28.50
C GLY A 245 -2.21 3.11 -28.02
N LYS A 246 -2.34 3.34 -26.72
CA LYS A 246 -3.57 3.88 -26.14
C LYS A 246 -3.79 5.33 -26.59
N GLU A 247 -4.98 5.65 -27.06
CA GLU A 247 -5.33 6.97 -27.58
C GLU A 247 -5.86 7.93 -26.50
N THR A 248 -6.35 7.39 -25.38
CA THR A 248 -6.97 8.18 -24.32
C THR A 248 -6.02 8.44 -23.15
N ALA A 249 -6.19 9.59 -22.50
CA ALA A 249 -5.42 9.98 -21.33
C ALA A 249 -5.62 9.01 -20.12
N LYS A 250 -4.65 8.98 -19.23
CA LYS A 250 -4.74 8.33 -17.92
C LYS A 250 -5.85 8.99 -17.10
N LYS A 251 -6.74 8.19 -16.51
CA LYS A 251 -7.69 8.66 -15.51
C LYS A 251 -6.92 9.20 -14.30
N ASN A 252 -7.20 10.41 -13.87
CA ASN A 252 -6.56 10.99 -12.69
C ASN A 252 -7.33 10.61 -11.42
N LEU A 253 -7.02 9.44 -10.87
CA LEU A 253 -7.69 8.90 -9.69
C LEU A 253 -7.48 9.79 -8.45
N ALA A 254 -6.27 10.34 -8.26
CA ALA A 254 -5.99 11.23 -7.16
C ALA A 254 -6.86 12.50 -7.19
N ARG A 255 -7.00 13.12 -8.37
CA ARG A 255 -7.86 14.31 -8.54
C ARG A 255 -9.33 13.99 -8.27
N ILE A 256 -9.79 12.80 -8.65
CA ILE A 256 -11.16 12.37 -8.36
C ILE A 256 -11.32 12.18 -6.84
N ALA A 257 -10.38 11.51 -6.18
CA ALA A 257 -10.40 11.33 -4.73
C ALA A 257 -10.41 12.67 -3.97
N MET A 258 -9.65 13.66 -4.43
CA MET A 258 -9.63 15.03 -3.87
C MET A 258 -10.95 15.79 -4.08
N SER A 259 -11.91 15.30 -4.88
CA SER A 259 -13.24 15.88 -4.95
C SER A 259 -14.03 15.68 -3.64
N TYR A 260 -13.61 14.71 -2.82
CA TYR A 260 -14.08 14.53 -1.45
C TYR A 260 -13.14 15.30 -0.49
N PRO A 261 -13.56 16.43 0.10
CA PRO A 261 -12.67 17.29 0.88
C PRO A 261 -12.17 16.67 2.18
N HIS A 262 -12.74 15.53 2.59
CA HIS A 262 -12.39 14.79 3.80
C HIS A 262 -11.53 13.55 3.52
N VAL A 263 -10.99 13.39 2.31
CA VAL A 263 -10.15 12.23 1.96
C VAL A 263 -8.68 12.66 1.96
N TYR A 264 -7.84 11.93 2.72
CA TYR A 264 -6.39 12.06 2.60
C TYR A 264 -5.93 11.44 1.28
N VAL A 265 -5.15 12.16 0.48
CA VAL A 265 -4.69 11.69 -0.83
C VAL A 265 -3.18 11.84 -0.93
N GLY A 266 -2.48 10.77 -1.31
CA GLY A 266 -1.04 10.80 -1.52
C GLY A 266 -0.60 10.04 -2.77
N THR A 267 0.45 10.54 -3.42
CA THR A 267 1.19 9.80 -4.46
C THR A 267 2.61 9.58 -4.00
N ILE A 268 3.11 8.36 -4.13
CA ILE A 268 4.42 7.95 -3.62
C ILE A 268 5.23 7.17 -4.64
N SER A 269 6.55 7.26 -4.54
CA SER A 269 7.51 6.47 -5.31
C SER A 269 8.76 6.23 -4.46
N LEU A 270 8.99 4.98 -4.05
CA LEU A 270 10.11 4.61 -3.16
C LEU A 270 11.46 4.91 -3.77
N GLY A 271 11.62 4.67 -5.08
CA GLY A 271 12.86 4.95 -5.79
C GLY A 271 13.17 6.44 -5.92
N ALA A 272 12.13 7.28 -5.91
CA ALA A 272 12.29 8.73 -6.01
C ALA A 272 12.51 9.40 -4.64
N ASN A 273 11.65 9.09 -3.65
CA ASN A 273 11.74 9.69 -2.33
C ASN A 273 11.20 8.77 -1.22
N GLN A 274 12.08 7.99 -0.63
CA GLN A 274 11.73 7.05 0.45
C GLN A 274 11.20 7.76 1.71
N MET A 275 11.75 8.93 2.04
CA MET A 275 11.29 9.67 3.22
C MET A 275 9.87 10.21 3.04
N GLN A 276 9.55 10.72 1.85
CA GLN A 276 8.20 11.15 1.49
C GLN A 276 7.21 9.97 1.56
N ALA A 277 7.58 8.81 1.04
CA ALA A 277 6.74 7.62 1.09
C ALA A 277 6.42 7.19 2.54
N ILE A 278 7.43 7.17 3.43
CA ILE A 278 7.23 6.88 4.86
C ILE A 278 6.32 7.92 5.50
N LYS A 279 6.55 9.21 5.22
CA LYS A 279 5.74 10.31 5.75
C LYS A 279 4.27 10.15 5.34
N VAL A 280 4.02 10.00 4.04
CA VAL A 280 2.66 9.88 3.49
C VAL A 280 1.94 8.65 4.05
N MET A 281 2.61 7.49 4.13
CA MET A 281 2.01 6.29 4.70
C MET A 281 1.62 6.49 6.18
N LYS A 282 2.46 7.17 6.96
CA LYS A 282 2.19 7.42 8.39
C LYS A 282 1.10 8.47 8.61
N GLU A 283 1.09 9.52 7.81
CA GLU A 283 0.04 10.56 7.89
C GLU A 283 -1.31 9.98 7.48
N ALA A 284 -1.35 9.19 6.39
CA ALA A 284 -2.57 8.53 5.93
C ALA A 284 -3.14 7.58 6.99
N GLU A 285 -2.29 6.80 7.65
CA GLU A 285 -2.71 5.83 8.66
C GLU A 285 -3.13 6.49 9.97
N ALA A 286 -2.50 7.61 10.33
CA ALA A 286 -2.85 8.39 11.52
C ALA A 286 -4.11 9.24 11.33
N TYR A 287 -4.50 9.52 10.08
CA TYR A 287 -5.67 10.33 9.77
C TYR A 287 -6.96 9.59 10.15
N ASP A 288 -7.84 10.27 10.89
CA ASP A 288 -9.14 9.71 11.31
C ASP A 288 -10.21 9.89 10.22
N GLY A 289 -10.03 9.19 9.12
CA GLY A 289 -10.91 9.21 7.96
C GLY A 289 -10.37 8.34 6.83
N PRO A 290 -11.03 8.33 5.66
CA PRO A 290 -10.58 7.55 4.53
C PRO A 290 -9.32 8.16 3.91
N SER A 291 -8.35 7.31 3.61
CA SER A 291 -7.13 7.69 2.90
C SER A 291 -6.92 6.87 1.64
N ILE A 292 -6.34 7.48 0.60
CA ILE A 292 -5.91 6.79 -0.61
C ILE A 292 -4.48 7.18 -0.98
N ILE A 293 -3.63 6.18 -1.14
CA ILE A 293 -2.24 6.32 -1.57
C ILE A 293 -2.08 5.63 -2.91
N ILE A 294 -1.54 6.33 -3.91
CA ILE A 294 -1.23 5.79 -5.22
C ILE A 294 0.29 5.66 -5.33
N ALA A 295 0.77 4.42 -5.43
CA ALA A 295 2.17 4.08 -5.48
C ALA A 295 2.58 3.70 -6.91
N TYR A 296 3.52 4.41 -7.51
CA TYR A 296 4.06 4.03 -8.81
C TYR A 296 4.90 2.75 -8.70
N ALA A 297 4.50 1.73 -9.44
CA ALA A 297 5.10 0.41 -9.33
C ALA A 297 5.58 -0.11 -10.70
N PRO A 298 6.89 -0.05 -11.00
CA PRO A 298 7.42 -0.60 -12.23
C PRO A 298 7.11 -2.08 -12.40
N CYS A 299 6.67 -2.46 -13.60
CA CYS A 299 6.25 -3.80 -13.96
C CYS A 299 7.02 -4.34 -15.17
N ILE A 300 7.23 -5.66 -15.20
CA ILE A 300 7.85 -6.32 -16.36
C ILE A 300 7.05 -6.09 -17.65
N ALA A 301 5.72 -5.88 -17.55
CA ALA A 301 4.86 -5.60 -18.68
C ALA A 301 5.13 -4.24 -19.34
N GLN A 302 5.83 -3.32 -18.68
CA GLN A 302 6.25 -2.03 -19.24
C GLN A 302 7.43 -2.17 -20.21
N GLY A 303 8.20 -3.26 -20.10
CA GLY A 303 9.35 -3.53 -20.98
C GLY A 303 10.51 -2.57 -20.72
N ILE A 304 10.91 -2.39 -19.45
CA ILE A 304 12.04 -1.54 -19.08
C ILE A 304 13.31 -2.05 -19.78
N ILE A 305 13.89 -1.27 -20.68
CA ILE A 305 14.99 -1.68 -21.57
C ILE A 305 16.25 -2.04 -20.78
N LYS A 306 16.51 -1.31 -19.70
CA LYS A 306 17.63 -1.60 -18.77
C LYS A 306 17.39 -2.85 -17.90
N GLY A 307 16.20 -3.45 -18.03
CA GLY A 307 15.74 -4.62 -17.28
C GLY A 307 15.26 -4.31 -15.87
N MET A 308 14.47 -5.23 -15.31
CA MET A 308 13.78 -5.07 -14.01
C MET A 308 14.71 -4.88 -12.81
N LYS A 309 15.99 -5.20 -12.93
CA LYS A 309 17.01 -4.87 -11.89
C LYS A 309 17.15 -3.36 -11.63
N ASN A 310 16.66 -2.54 -12.55
CA ASN A 310 16.67 -1.08 -12.46
C ASN A 310 15.29 -0.48 -12.07
N SER A 311 14.33 -1.27 -11.59
CA SER A 311 12.99 -0.79 -11.25
C SER A 311 13.00 0.42 -10.30
N ILE A 312 13.84 0.41 -9.27
CA ILE A 312 13.99 1.54 -8.34
C ILE A 312 14.55 2.79 -9.05
N GLN A 313 15.44 2.62 -10.02
CA GLN A 313 15.92 3.75 -10.83
C GLN A 313 14.83 4.26 -11.78
N GLU A 314 13.99 3.37 -12.31
CA GLU A 314 12.86 3.72 -13.16
C GLU A 314 11.83 4.57 -12.39
N GLU A 315 11.51 4.22 -11.15
CA GLU A 315 10.68 5.03 -10.26
C GLU A 315 11.23 6.46 -10.10
N ARG A 316 12.54 6.59 -9.90
CA ARG A 316 13.20 7.89 -9.80
C ARG A 316 13.09 8.67 -11.11
N CYS A 317 13.39 8.05 -12.23
CA CYS A 317 13.32 8.69 -13.55
C CYS A 317 11.90 9.15 -13.88
N ALA A 318 10.88 8.34 -13.55
CA ALA A 318 9.47 8.70 -13.72
C ALA A 318 9.11 9.98 -12.96
N THR A 319 9.60 10.12 -11.73
CA THR A 319 9.31 11.30 -10.90
C THR A 319 10.12 12.52 -11.36
N GLU A 320 11.42 12.35 -11.61
CA GLU A 320 12.29 13.44 -12.06
C GLU A 320 11.87 14.02 -13.41
N SER A 321 11.37 13.19 -14.33
CA SER A 321 10.88 13.62 -15.65
C SER A 321 9.52 14.30 -15.63
N GLY A 322 8.83 14.31 -14.49
CA GLY A 322 7.46 14.82 -14.37
C GLY A 322 6.36 13.85 -14.84
N TYR A 323 6.76 12.63 -15.20
CA TYR A 323 5.82 11.58 -15.59
C TYR A 323 4.93 11.16 -14.40
N PHE A 324 5.48 11.02 -13.20
CA PHE A 324 4.74 10.68 -12.00
C PHE A 324 5.06 11.67 -10.86
N PRO A 325 4.29 12.76 -10.70
CA PRO A 325 4.50 13.75 -9.64
C PRO A 325 4.16 13.17 -8.26
N LEU A 326 4.97 13.50 -7.26
CA LEU A 326 4.71 13.17 -5.86
C LEU A 326 4.06 14.35 -5.16
N PHE A 327 3.00 14.08 -4.42
CA PHE A 327 2.30 15.07 -3.61
C PHE A 327 1.48 14.39 -2.51
N HIS A 328 1.01 15.18 -1.55
CA HIS A 328 -0.02 14.75 -0.62
C HIS A 328 -0.98 15.91 -0.33
N TYR A 329 -2.22 15.54 -0.04
CA TYR A 329 -3.26 16.42 0.47
C TYR A 329 -3.72 15.89 1.83
N ASN A 330 -3.59 16.73 2.87
CA ASN A 330 -4.06 16.42 4.21
C ASN A 330 -5.31 17.25 4.51
N PRO A 331 -6.49 16.63 4.68
CA PRO A 331 -7.74 17.36 4.92
C PRO A 331 -7.83 17.99 6.31
N GLU A 332 -7.05 17.57 7.31
CA GLU A 332 -7.07 18.15 8.66
C GLU A 332 -6.61 19.61 8.67
N ASN A 333 -5.53 19.90 7.95
CA ASN A 333 -4.96 21.24 7.83
C ASN A 333 -5.27 21.89 6.47
N LYS A 334 -6.00 21.17 5.58
CA LYS A 334 -6.30 21.58 4.20
C LYS A 334 -5.07 21.90 3.36
N GLU A 335 -3.94 21.29 3.71
CA GLU A 335 -2.66 21.51 3.03
C GLU A 335 -2.52 20.59 1.82
N PHE A 336 -2.29 21.18 0.65
CA PHE A 336 -1.80 20.46 -0.52
C PHE A 336 -0.32 20.76 -0.72
N LYS A 337 0.50 19.72 -0.78
CA LYS A 337 1.94 19.85 -0.95
C LYS A 337 2.43 19.06 -2.15
N LEU A 338 3.08 19.74 -3.10
CA LEU A 338 3.81 19.10 -4.18
C LEU A 338 5.22 18.72 -3.71
N ASP A 339 5.49 17.42 -3.58
CA ASP A 339 6.71 16.87 -2.96
C ASP A 339 7.84 16.60 -3.97
N SER A 340 7.58 16.72 -5.27
CA SER A 340 8.56 16.51 -6.33
C SER A 340 8.73 17.72 -7.24
N LYS A 341 9.92 17.82 -7.84
CA LYS A 341 10.22 18.77 -8.90
C LYS A 341 10.38 18.02 -10.22
N ALA A 342 9.76 18.51 -11.28
CA ALA A 342 9.84 17.92 -12.59
C ALA A 342 10.87 18.65 -13.47
N ASP A 343 11.63 17.85 -14.24
CA ASP A 343 12.49 18.30 -15.32
C ASP A 343 12.02 17.63 -16.63
N PHE A 344 11.14 18.30 -17.35
CA PHE A 344 10.56 17.78 -18.60
C PHE A 344 11.57 17.61 -19.73
N THR A 345 12.80 18.11 -19.60
CA THR A 345 13.87 17.81 -20.58
C THR A 345 14.25 16.34 -20.56
N LYS A 346 13.99 15.63 -19.44
CA LYS A 346 14.24 14.19 -19.26
C LYS A 346 13.06 13.31 -19.70
N PHE A 347 11.92 13.89 -20.06
CA PHE A 347 10.67 13.14 -20.28
C PHE A 347 10.80 12.13 -21.43
N ASP A 348 11.33 12.58 -22.56
CA ASP A 348 11.47 11.72 -23.75
C ASP A 348 12.49 10.60 -23.54
N GLU A 349 13.58 10.86 -22.80
CA GLU A 349 14.54 9.83 -22.42
C GLU A 349 13.88 8.77 -21.55
N PHE A 350 13.06 9.19 -20.57
CA PHE A 350 12.36 8.28 -19.68
C PHE A 350 11.38 7.39 -20.45
N ILE A 351 10.42 7.95 -21.21
CA ILE A 351 9.42 7.13 -21.91
C ILE A 351 10.02 6.21 -22.95
N LEU A 352 11.10 6.64 -23.67
CA LEU A 352 11.80 5.79 -24.62
C LEU A 352 12.70 4.73 -23.95
N GLY A 353 12.87 4.79 -22.64
CA GLY A 353 13.45 3.75 -21.80
C GLY A 353 12.53 2.54 -21.59
N GLU A 354 11.26 2.64 -21.97
CA GLU A 354 10.27 1.56 -21.87
C GLU A 354 9.84 1.09 -23.26
N ASP A 355 9.79 -0.24 -23.47
CA ASP A 355 9.45 -0.80 -24.79
C ASP A 355 8.00 -0.50 -25.18
N ARG A 356 7.09 -0.36 -24.22
CA ARG A 356 5.68 0.02 -24.49
C ARG A 356 5.53 1.36 -25.19
N TYR A 357 6.50 2.27 -25.12
CA TYR A 357 6.51 3.54 -25.87
C TYR A 357 7.49 3.48 -27.06
N ARG A 358 8.65 2.85 -26.86
CA ARG A 358 9.66 2.77 -27.90
C ARG A 358 9.19 2.02 -29.12
N SER A 359 8.42 0.95 -28.95
CA SER A 359 7.87 0.16 -30.05
C SER A 359 6.78 0.90 -30.83
N LEU A 360 6.09 1.87 -30.21
CA LEU A 360 4.97 2.60 -30.81
C LEU A 360 5.32 3.25 -32.17
N LYS A 361 6.49 3.88 -32.27
CA LYS A 361 6.95 4.53 -33.51
C LYS A 361 7.09 3.58 -34.70
N LYS A 362 7.28 2.28 -34.45
CA LYS A 362 7.41 1.26 -35.48
C LYS A 362 6.06 0.71 -35.96
N ILE A 363 5.06 0.73 -35.08
CA ILE A 363 3.77 0.07 -35.30
C ILE A 363 2.64 1.04 -35.61
N ASN A 364 2.77 2.33 -35.24
CA ASN A 364 1.75 3.34 -35.48
C ASN A 364 2.33 4.57 -36.16
N LYS A 365 1.76 4.95 -37.33
CA LYS A 365 2.19 6.13 -38.09
C LYS A 365 1.99 7.44 -37.28
N ASN A 366 1.03 7.46 -36.38
CA ASN A 366 0.76 8.58 -35.48
C ASN A 366 1.51 8.45 -34.13
N GLY A 367 2.49 7.56 -34.04
CA GLY A 367 3.20 7.29 -32.78
C GLY A 367 3.86 8.53 -32.17
N ASP A 368 4.49 9.37 -32.97
CA ASP A 368 5.10 10.62 -32.50
C ASP A 368 4.06 11.61 -31.96
N TYR A 369 2.89 11.69 -32.57
CA TYR A 369 1.78 12.50 -32.08
C TYR A 369 1.31 12.01 -30.71
N LEU A 370 1.07 10.71 -30.56
CA LEU A 370 0.63 10.12 -29.26
C LEU A 370 1.68 10.30 -28.14
N LEU A 371 2.97 10.23 -28.47
CA LEU A 371 4.02 10.52 -27.48
C LEU A 371 4.07 11.99 -27.09
N GLY A 372 3.82 12.90 -28.06
CA GLY A 372 3.66 14.33 -27.79
C GLY A 372 2.47 14.62 -26.87
N GLU A 373 1.31 14.03 -27.16
CA GLU A 373 0.12 14.11 -26.30
C GLU A 373 0.39 13.61 -24.88
N ASN A 374 1.14 12.50 -24.72
CA ASN A 374 1.52 11.98 -23.39
C ASN A 374 2.32 13.02 -22.60
N ARG A 375 3.29 13.66 -23.25
CA ARG A 375 4.10 14.71 -22.65
C ARG A 375 3.25 15.91 -22.24
N GLU A 376 2.42 16.42 -23.14
CA GLU A 376 1.52 17.56 -22.85
C GLU A 376 0.59 17.26 -21.67
N GLN A 377 0.01 16.05 -21.61
CA GLN A 377 -0.84 15.61 -20.51
C GLN A 377 -0.07 15.54 -19.19
N ALA A 378 1.20 15.10 -19.21
CA ALA A 378 2.06 15.07 -18.01
C ALA A 378 2.36 16.50 -17.54
N GLU A 379 2.73 17.42 -18.47
CA GLU A 379 2.98 18.84 -18.17
C GLU A 379 1.73 19.53 -17.60
N MET A 380 0.56 19.31 -18.23
CA MET A 380 -0.71 19.84 -17.74
C MET A 380 -1.03 19.34 -16.32
N THR A 381 -0.83 18.05 -16.06
CA THR A 381 -1.08 17.44 -14.75
C THR A 381 -0.14 17.99 -13.68
N TYR A 382 1.15 18.09 -13.99
CA TYR A 382 2.13 18.65 -13.05
C TYR A 382 1.85 20.12 -12.76
N ASN A 383 1.55 20.92 -13.79
CA ASN A 383 1.23 22.35 -13.63
C ASN A 383 -0.08 22.56 -12.85
N TYR A 384 -1.05 21.66 -12.98
CA TYR A 384 -2.25 21.69 -12.15
C TYR A 384 -1.89 21.51 -10.66
N TYR A 385 -1.10 20.50 -10.32
CA TYR A 385 -0.69 20.26 -8.93
C TYR A 385 0.23 21.38 -8.39
N LYS A 386 1.07 21.95 -9.27
CA LYS A 386 1.91 23.10 -8.90
C LYS A 386 1.06 24.31 -8.52
N LYS A 387 0.02 24.60 -9.30
CA LYS A 387 -0.93 25.68 -8.98
C LYS A 387 -1.70 25.43 -7.70
N LEU A 388 -2.09 24.19 -7.41
CA LEU A 388 -2.74 23.85 -6.13
C LEU A 388 -1.81 24.08 -4.94
N ALA A 389 -0.52 23.76 -5.07
CA ALA A 389 0.45 23.97 -4.02
C ALA A 389 0.83 25.48 -3.83
N GLU A 390 0.63 26.29 -4.85
CA GLU A 390 0.88 27.75 -4.81
C GLU A 390 -0.38 28.54 -4.40
N ALA A 391 -1.56 27.95 -4.52
CA ALA A 391 -2.79 28.56 -4.04
C ALA A 391 -2.73 28.55 -2.51
N GLU A 392 -2.61 29.71 -1.88
CA GLU A 392 -2.89 29.86 -0.46
C GLU A 392 -4.34 29.40 -0.25
N VAL A 393 -4.50 28.39 0.59
CA VAL A 393 -5.82 27.88 0.93
C VAL A 393 -6.46 28.93 1.84
N GLU A 394 -7.29 29.82 1.25
CA GLU A 394 -8.16 30.74 1.98
C GLU A 394 -9.16 29.99 2.89
#